data_b7751fc968409daa064e8eb229853d28
#
_entry.id   b7751fc968409daa064e8eb229853d28
#
_cell.length_a   1.000
_cell.length_b   1.000
_cell.length_c   1.000
_cell.angle_alpha   90.00
_cell.angle_beta   90.00
_cell.angle_gamma   90.00
#
_symmetry.space_group_name_H-M   'P 1'
#
loop_
_entity.id
_entity.type
_entity.pdbx_description
1 polymer ?
#
loop_
_entity_poly.entity_id
_entity_poly.type
_entity_poly.pdbx_seq_one_letter_code
_entity_poly.pdbx_strand_id
1 'polypeptide(L)'
;MAVKQSAIEDLRAAPDRKKISVIVTTFNEEANVAECLESVLWADEIVLVDSFSTDRTVAIAHTFPITVLQRQYFGSAAQKNWALDRVQHEWVLIIDADERVPEALAREVLTLLATDPAINGFYIRRE
;
A
#
# COMPACT_ATOMS: atom_id res chain seq x y z
N MET A 1 -7.55 17.35 9.87
CA MET A 1 -7.72 17.55 11.30
C MET A 1 -6.50 17.06 12.04
N ALA A 2 -5.93 17.90 12.86
CA ALA A 2 -4.69 17.59 13.58
C ALA A 2 -4.84 16.36 14.51
N VAL A 3 -5.98 16.19 15.16
CA VAL A 3 -6.21 15.07 16.07
C VAL A 3 -6.15 13.72 15.34
N LYS A 4 -6.75 13.64 14.15
CA LYS A 4 -6.74 12.40 13.37
C LYS A 4 -5.35 12.07 12.84
N GLN A 5 -4.64 13.09 12.37
CA GLN A 5 -3.26 12.93 11.90
C GLN A 5 -2.38 12.40 13.03
N SER A 6 -2.51 13.00 14.21
CA SER A 6 -1.76 12.59 15.39
C SER A 6 -2.05 11.13 15.77
N ALA A 7 -3.31 10.70 15.67
CA ALA A 7 -3.68 9.33 16.00
C ALA A 7 -3.00 8.30 15.07
N ILE A 8 -2.92 8.60 13.77
CA ILE A 8 -2.23 7.72 12.83
C ILE A 8 -0.73 7.66 13.14
N GLU A 9 -0.11 8.81 13.39
CA GLU A 9 1.30 8.86 13.72
C GLU A 9 1.60 8.09 15.00
N ASP A 10 0.76 8.21 16.02
CA ASP A 10 0.91 7.47 17.26
C ASP A 10 0.82 5.96 17.03
N LEU A 11 -0.11 5.52 16.21
CA LEU A 11 -0.26 4.10 15.88
C LEU A 11 0.94 3.57 15.12
N ARG A 12 1.47 4.37 14.18
CA ARG A 12 2.68 3.98 13.44
C ARG A 12 3.90 3.85 14.35
N ALA A 13 4.00 4.67 15.37
CA ALA A 13 5.11 4.69 16.30
C ALA A 13 4.98 3.68 17.44
N ALA A 14 3.88 2.93 17.52
CA ALA A 14 3.67 1.97 18.59
C ALA A 14 4.78 0.93 18.63
N PRO A 15 5.37 0.66 19.82
CA PRO A 15 6.40 -0.36 19.95
C PRO A 15 5.81 -1.75 19.67
N ASP A 16 6.63 -2.63 19.12
CA ASP A 16 6.25 -4.01 18.81
C ASP A 16 5.12 -4.15 17.79
N ARG A 17 4.77 -3.07 17.11
CA ARG A 17 3.81 -3.13 16.03
C ARG A 17 4.37 -3.96 14.87
N LYS A 18 3.55 -4.86 14.33
CA LYS A 18 3.91 -5.58 13.11
C LYS A 18 3.95 -4.60 11.94
N LYS A 19 4.92 -4.79 11.06
CA LYS A 19 5.11 -3.93 9.90
C LYS A 19 4.31 -4.42 8.72
N ILE A 20 3.94 -3.50 7.85
CA ILE A 20 3.09 -3.81 6.70
C ILE A 20 3.67 -3.22 5.43
N SER A 21 3.60 -4.00 4.35
CA SER A 21 3.92 -3.56 3.00
C SER A 21 2.63 -3.34 2.22
N VAL A 22 2.60 -2.33 1.39
CA VAL A 22 1.49 -2.10 0.45
C VAL A 22 2.01 -2.35 -0.96
N ILE A 23 1.28 -3.16 -1.72
CA ILE A 23 1.53 -3.37 -3.14
C ILE A 23 0.46 -2.62 -3.93
N VAL A 24 0.90 -1.77 -4.86
CA VAL A 24 0.01 -1.04 -5.76
C VAL A 24 0.29 -1.50 -7.17
N THR A 25 -0.73 -1.98 -7.87
CA THR A 25 -0.59 -2.39 -9.27
C THR A 25 -1.11 -1.30 -10.19
N THR A 26 -0.37 -0.99 -11.25
CA THR A 26 -0.69 0.12 -12.15
C THR A 26 -0.54 -0.25 -13.62
N PHE A 27 -1.42 0.33 -14.42
CA PHE A 27 -1.24 0.45 -15.87
C PHE A 27 -2.03 1.67 -16.35
N ASN A 28 -1.30 2.70 -16.80
CA ASN A 28 -1.91 3.95 -17.29
C ASN A 28 -2.91 4.56 -16.31
N GLU A 29 -2.43 4.85 -15.10
CA GLU A 29 -3.23 5.40 -14.01
C GLU A 29 -2.76 6.80 -13.59
N GLU A 30 -2.28 7.59 -14.52
CA GLU A 30 -1.76 8.92 -14.18
C GLU A 30 -2.77 9.81 -13.47
N ALA A 31 -4.07 9.61 -13.73
CA ALA A 31 -5.12 10.41 -13.09
C ALA A 31 -5.34 10.02 -11.62
N ASN A 32 -4.95 8.82 -11.21
CA ASN A 32 -5.30 8.25 -9.91
C ASN A 32 -4.10 7.94 -9.02
N VAL A 33 -2.92 7.70 -9.60
CA VAL A 33 -1.80 7.12 -8.86
C VAL A 33 -1.35 7.99 -7.69
N ALA A 34 -1.33 9.31 -7.84
CA ALA A 34 -0.88 10.20 -6.76
C ALA A 34 -1.77 10.09 -5.53
N GLU A 35 -3.09 10.18 -5.70
CA GLU A 35 -4.03 10.08 -4.58
C GLU A 35 -4.01 8.69 -3.96
N CYS A 36 -3.87 7.64 -4.77
CA CYS A 36 -3.71 6.28 -4.27
C CYS A 36 -2.50 6.19 -3.34
N LEU A 37 -1.35 6.65 -3.80
CA LEU A 37 -0.11 6.60 -3.02
C LEU A 37 -0.20 7.44 -1.75
N GLU A 38 -0.80 8.62 -1.83
CA GLU A 38 -1.00 9.46 -0.65
C GLU A 38 -1.83 8.73 0.42
N SER A 39 -2.79 7.94 0.00
CA SER A 39 -3.67 7.24 0.94
C SER A 39 -3.00 6.06 1.66
N VAL A 40 -1.81 5.67 1.26
CA VAL A 40 -1.08 4.53 1.86
C VAL A 40 0.30 4.91 2.41
N LEU A 41 0.61 6.20 2.52
CA LEU A 41 1.91 6.65 3.05
C LEU A 41 2.15 6.25 4.50
N TRP A 42 1.13 5.84 5.21
CA TRP A 42 1.23 5.30 6.57
C TRP A 42 1.89 3.92 6.63
N ALA A 43 2.00 3.21 5.53
CA ALA A 43 2.61 1.88 5.49
C ALA A 43 4.13 1.96 5.69
N ASP A 44 4.72 0.83 6.09
CA ASP A 44 6.17 0.77 6.30
C ASP A 44 6.93 0.62 5.00
N GLU A 45 6.31 0.01 4.01
CA GLU A 45 6.88 -0.16 2.68
C GLU A 45 5.77 -0.04 1.64
N ILE A 46 6.07 0.61 0.53
CA ILE A 46 5.17 0.65 -0.63
C ILE A 46 5.95 0.19 -1.84
N VAL A 47 5.43 -0.81 -2.53
CA VAL A 47 5.98 -1.31 -3.79
C VAL A 47 4.92 -1.14 -4.87
N LEU A 48 5.24 -0.34 -5.87
CA LEU A 48 4.36 -0.14 -7.02
C LEU A 48 4.88 -0.99 -8.17
N VAL A 49 4.00 -1.85 -8.71
CA VAL A 49 4.34 -2.70 -9.84
C VAL A 49 3.58 -2.19 -11.06
N ASP A 50 4.31 -1.64 -11.99
CA ASP A 50 3.76 -1.03 -13.20
C ASP A 50 3.91 -1.96 -14.39
N SER A 51 2.85 -2.08 -15.18
CA SER A 51 2.79 -2.93 -16.38
C SER A 51 3.19 -2.16 -17.63
N PHE A 52 4.28 -1.38 -17.53
CA PHE A 52 4.84 -0.59 -18.64
C PHE A 52 3.85 0.46 -19.14
N SER A 53 3.36 1.29 -18.23
CA SER A 53 2.50 2.44 -18.55
C SER A 53 3.18 3.34 -19.60
N THR A 54 2.37 3.87 -20.50
CA THR A 54 2.81 4.77 -21.55
C THR A 54 2.49 6.23 -21.24
N ASP A 55 1.80 6.48 -20.14
CA ASP A 55 1.45 7.82 -19.64
C ASP A 55 2.44 8.26 -18.54
N ARG A 56 2.05 9.19 -17.71
CA ARG A 56 2.90 9.76 -16.65
C ARG A 56 2.87 8.97 -15.35
N THR A 57 2.25 7.79 -15.30
CA THR A 57 2.11 7.00 -14.08
C THR A 57 3.43 6.81 -13.34
N VAL A 58 4.45 6.31 -14.03
CA VAL A 58 5.75 6.02 -13.42
C VAL A 58 6.47 7.31 -12.99
N ALA A 59 6.39 8.36 -13.80
CA ALA A 59 6.99 9.64 -13.45
C ALA A 59 6.38 10.21 -12.17
N ILE A 60 5.07 10.11 -12.01
CA ILE A 60 4.39 10.55 -10.80
C ILE A 60 4.80 9.68 -9.61
N ALA A 61 4.83 8.36 -9.79
CA ALA A 61 5.21 7.43 -8.73
C ALA A 61 6.60 7.71 -8.19
N HIS A 62 7.54 8.08 -9.04
CA HIS A 62 8.90 8.40 -8.62
C HIS A 62 9.01 9.65 -7.74
N THR A 63 7.97 10.46 -7.64
CA THR A 63 7.96 11.60 -6.70
C THR A 63 7.64 11.17 -5.26
N PHE A 64 7.29 9.92 -5.04
CA PHE A 64 6.95 9.38 -3.72
C PHE A 64 8.10 8.51 -3.18
N PRO A 65 8.22 8.38 -1.84
CA PRO A 65 9.27 7.55 -1.23
C PRO A 65 8.89 6.07 -1.27
N ILE A 66 8.88 5.50 -2.46
CA ILE A 66 8.42 4.13 -2.71
C ILE A 66 9.38 3.40 -3.64
N THR A 67 9.20 2.09 -3.73
CA THR A 67 9.91 1.26 -4.71
C THR A 67 9.01 1.12 -5.94
N VAL A 68 9.56 1.42 -7.11
CA VAL A 68 8.84 1.28 -8.39
C VAL A 68 9.48 0.17 -9.19
N LEU A 69 8.70 -0.86 -9.51
CA LEU A 69 9.13 -1.99 -10.32
C LEU A 69 8.24 -2.06 -11.56
N GLN A 70 8.79 -2.56 -12.65
CA GLN A 70 8.02 -2.76 -13.88
C GLN A 70 8.06 -4.23 -14.26
N ARG A 71 6.93 -4.74 -14.71
CA ARG A 71 6.81 -6.11 -15.16
C ARG A 71 5.73 -6.23 -16.22
N GLN A 72 6.01 -7.01 -17.26
CA GLN A 72 5.00 -7.34 -18.25
C GLN A 72 3.80 -7.99 -17.57
N TYR A 73 2.60 -7.62 -18.00
CA TYR A 73 1.37 -8.11 -17.40
C TYR A 73 1.02 -9.49 -17.94
N PHE A 74 0.90 -10.46 -17.03
CA PHE A 74 0.47 -11.83 -17.34
C PHE A 74 -0.81 -12.21 -16.59
N GLY A 75 -1.58 -11.22 -16.16
CA GLY A 75 -2.79 -11.41 -15.37
C GLY A 75 -2.63 -10.85 -13.96
N SER A 76 -3.75 -10.56 -13.33
CA SER A 76 -3.79 -9.93 -12.02
C SER A 76 -3.14 -10.81 -10.95
N ALA A 77 -3.47 -12.09 -10.92
CA ALA A 77 -2.91 -13.02 -9.92
C ALA A 77 -1.41 -13.17 -10.09
N ALA A 78 -0.92 -13.30 -11.33
CA ALA A 78 0.51 -13.42 -11.59
C ALA A 78 1.26 -12.18 -11.15
N GLN A 79 0.69 -11.00 -11.40
CA GLN A 79 1.31 -9.73 -11.02
C GLN A 79 1.42 -9.60 -9.50
N LYS A 80 0.36 -9.94 -8.79
CA LYS A 80 0.32 -9.88 -7.33
C LYS A 80 1.27 -10.89 -6.69
N ASN A 81 1.30 -12.12 -7.19
CA ASN A 81 2.20 -13.15 -6.68
C ASN A 81 3.66 -12.79 -6.90
N TRP A 82 3.98 -12.23 -8.06
CA TRP A 82 5.33 -11.75 -8.34
C TRP A 82 5.75 -10.66 -7.36
N ALA A 83 4.84 -9.72 -7.08
CA ALA A 83 5.10 -8.63 -6.15
C ALA A 83 5.27 -9.11 -4.71
N LEU A 84 4.51 -10.13 -4.29
CA LEU A 84 4.60 -10.68 -2.94
C LEU A 84 5.99 -11.20 -2.61
N ASP A 85 6.71 -11.72 -3.59
CA ASP A 85 8.07 -12.22 -3.38
C ASP A 85 9.09 -11.09 -3.20
N ARG A 86 8.70 -9.85 -3.41
CA ARG A 86 9.59 -8.68 -3.42
C ARG A 86 9.35 -7.70 -2.29
N VAL A 87 8.36 -7.96 -1.44
CA VAL A 87 8.12 -7.12 -0.27
C VAL A 87 8.87 -7.67 0.95
N GLN A 88 9.18 -6.78 1.89
CA GLN A 88 10.00 -7.09 3.04
C GLN A 88 9.21 -7.61 4.24
N HIS A 89 7.90 -7.36 4.28
CA HIS A 89 7.09 -7.66 5.47
C HIS A 89 6.05 -8.73 5.20
N GLU A 90 5.71 -9.50 6.23
CA GLU A 90 4.72 -10.57 6.11
C GLU A 90 3.31 -10.05 5.87
N TRP A 91 2.99 -8.90 6.49
CA TRP A 91 1.69 -8.30 6.35
C TRP A 91 1.67 -7.46 5.08
N VAL A 92 0.70 -7.73 4.22
CA VAL A 92 0.65 -7.09 2.91
C VAL A 92 -0.78 -6.66 2.61
N LEU A 93 -0.93 -5.42 2.19
CA LEU A 93 -2.16 -4.90 1.61
C LEU A 93 -1.94 -4.70 0.11
N ILE A 94 -2.82 -5.25 -0.70
CA ILE A 94 -2.73 -5.12 -2.16
C ILE A 94 -3.90 -4.29 -2.66
N ILE A 95 -3.60 -3.22 -3.38
CA ILE A 95 -4.62 -2.35 -3.95
C ILE A 95 -4.29 -2.02 -5.41
N ASP A 96 -5.32 -1.64 -6.16
CA ASP A 96 -5.15 -1.11 -7.51
C ASP A 96 -5.02 0.42 -7.45
N ALA A 97 -4.38 1.01 -8.44
CA ALA A 97 -4.08 2.44 -8.42
C ALA A 97 -5.32 3.35 -8.45
N ASP A 98 -6.47 2.83 -8.85
CA ASP A 98 -7.72 3.58 -8.82
C ASP A 98 -8.44 3.49 -7.46
N GLU A 99 -7.84 2.84 -6.49
CA GLU A 99 -8.39 2.69 -5.16
C GLU A 99 -7.72 3.65 -4.18
N ARG A 100 -8.44 3.96 -3.10
CA ARG A 100 -7.94 4.81 -2.00
C ARG A 100 -8.19 4.08 -0.69
N VAL A 101 -7.27 4.19 0.24
CA VAL A 101 -7.46 3.67 1.60
C VAL A 101 -8.00 4.82 2.45
N PRO A 102 -9.26 4.75 2.92
CA PRO A 102 -9.79 5.77 3.81
C PRO A 102 -9.00 5.82 5.12
N GLU A 103 -8.93 7.00 5.73
CA GLU A 103 -8.22 7.19 6.98
C GLU A 103 -8.73 6.25 8.08
N ALA A 104 -10.03 6.03 8.15
CA ALA A 104 -10.62 5.12 9.13
C ALA A 104 -10.10 3.70 8.96
N LEU A 105 -9.96 3.23 7.72
CA LEU A 105 -9.41 1.90 7.44
C LEU A 105 -7.94 1.83 7.81
N ALA A 106 -7.16 2.86 7.48
CA ALA A 106 -5.76 2.91 7.85
C ALA A 106 -5.58 2.78 9.37
N ARG A 107 -6.38 3.49 10.14
CA ARG A 107 -6.35 3.41 11.61
C ARG A 107 -6.72 2.02 12.10
N GLU A 108 -7.72 1.41 11.50
CA GLU A 108 -8.14 0.05 11.86
C GLU A 108 -7.02 -0.95 11.61
N VAL A 109 -6.39 -0.89 10.46
CA VAL A 109 -5.28 -1.79 10.11
C VAL A 109 -4.12 -1.61 11.07
N LEU A 110 -3.71 -0.37 11.33
CA LEU A 110 -2.60 -0.09 12.24
C LEU A 110 -2.91 -0.53 13.65
N THR A 111 -4.16 -0.38 14.10
CA THR A 111 -4.59 -0.83 15.42
C THR A 111 -4.46 -2.34 15.54
N LEU A 112 -4.89 -3.09 14.54
CA LEU A 112 -4.76 -4.55 14.53
C LEU A 112 -3.29 -4.98 14.58
N LEU A 113 -2.43 -4.30 13.84
CA LEU A 113 -1.00 -4.62 13.81
C LEU A 113 -0.32 -4.32 15.15
N ALA A 114 -0.85 -3.38 15.94
CA ALA A 114 -0.27 -2.99 17.21
C ALA A 114 -0.82 -3.76 18.40
N THR A 115 -2.08 -4.21 18.35
CA THR A 115 -2.80 -4.67 19.54
C THR A 115 -3.16 -6.14 19.53
N ASP A 116 -2.99 -6.84 18.42
CA ASP A 116 -3.35 -8.26 18.35
C ASP A 116 -2.20 -9.10 17.80
N PRO A 117 -1.26 -9.50 18.69
CA PRO A 117 -0.12 -10.29 18.26
C PRO A 117 -0.49 -11.71 17.84
N ALA A 118 -1.67 -12.20 18.19
CA ALA A 118 -2.12 -13.54 17.82
C ALA A 118 -2.71 -13.60 16.42
N ILE A 119 -2.96 -12.46 15.79
CA ILE A 119 -3.55 -12.44 14.46
C ILE A 119 -2.52 -12.91 13.42
N ASN A 120 -2.91 -13.87 12.60
CA ASN A 120 -2.03 -14.45 11.58
C ASN A 120 -2.33 -13.92 10.18
N GLY A 121 -3.43 -13.19 10.03
CA GLY A 121 -3.82 -12.57 8.79
C GLY A 121 -5.17 -11.92 8.94
N PHE A 122 -5.43 -10.92 8.14
CA PHE A 122 -6.73 -10.31 8.09
C PHE A 122 -7.08 -9.99 6.65
N TYR A 123 -8.37 -9.96 6.38
CA TYR A 123 -8.88 -9.69 5.06
C TYR A 123 -9.48 -8.30 5.02
N ILE A 124 -9.06 -7.48 4.08
CA ILE A 124 -9.61 -6.15 3.87
C ILE A 124 -10.56 -6.22 2.68
N ARG A 125 -11.84 -5.95 2.95
CA ARG A 125 -12.85 -5.99 1.91
C ARG A 125 -12.71 -4.77 1.01
N ARG A 126 -12.72 -5.02 -0.28
CA ARG A 126 -12.81 -3.96 -1.28
C ARG A 126 -14.27 -3.57 -1.45
N GLU A 127 -14.48 -2.30 -1.70
CA GLU A 127 -15.81 -1.77 -1.96
C GLU A 127 -15.92 -1.19 -3.34
#